data_c176049a0afbf3f57dda3b0a79f0f3d5
#
_entry.id   c176049a0afbf3f57dda3b0a79f0f3d5
#
_cell.length_a   1.000
_cell.length_b   1.000
_cell.length_c   1.000
_cell.angle_alpha   90.00
_cell.angle_beta   90.00
_cell.angle_gamma   90.00
#
_symmetry.space_group_name_H-M   'P 1'
#
loop_
_entity.id
_entity.type
_entity.pdbx_description
1 polymer ?
#
loop_
_entity_poly.entity_id
_entity_poly.type
_entity_poly.pdbx_seq_one_letter_code
_entity_poly.pdbx_strand_id
1 'polypeptide(L)'
;VEGKKIEEQSVVDGYAAEIVAKTEALVEKPSDFSKIDALYTEISNYDPSLYTNYDEIYYVYIFDFYEVEVADAKAKYTGISQQGEVDKLYEKLVEYKNMLILKDQKVAKFELTNGAKYKTSGGVTYIVGLRTGLSDAALKNGYFVMENVTVTIKKALGRSVGTGSTVTVKSTIDGSTIGEYVILIYGDLNGDGAITMLDSTLLSSSLKKAITLTPAQKLAANLNGDRYVNVVDNTLLNNVINKTAAINQQTGKAS
;
A
#
# COMPACT_ATOMS: atom_id res chain seq x y z
N VAL A 1 40.90 -41.94 -25.54
CA VAL A 1 42.29 -42.24 -25.90
C VAL A 1 42.64 -43.74 -25.69
N GLU A 2 41.81 -44.44 -24.91
CA GLU A 2 41.91 -45.87 -24.68
C GLU A 2 41.71 -46.65 -25.98
N GLY A 3 42.65 -47.50 -26.33
CA GLY A 3 42.58 -48.34 -27.53
C GLY A 3 43.45 -47.89 -28.73
N LYS A 4 44.16 -46.76 -28.64
CA LYS A 4 45.15 -46.35 -29.68
C LYS A 4 46.43 -47.15 -29.52
N LYS A 5 46.93 -47.72 -30.61
CA LYS A 5 48.20 -48.46 -30.65
C LYS A 5 49.38 -47.49 -30.53
N ILE A 6 50.56 -47.97 -30.16
CA ILE A 6 51.81 -47.24 -30.08
C ILE A 6 52.11 -46.49 -31.40
N GLU A 7 51.77 -47.11 -32.55
CA GLU A 7 51.93 -46.51 -33.90
C GLU A 7 51.09 -45.21 -34.09
N GLU A 8 50.06 -45.03 -33.27
CA GLU A 8 49.19 -43.84 -33.29
C GLU A 8 49.53 -42.82 -32.19
N GLN A 9 50.64 -43.06 -31.44
CA GLN A 9 51.04 -42.22 -30.31
C GLN A 9 51.25 -40.76 -30.73
N SER A 10 51.83 -40.50 -31.88
CA SER A 10 52.02 -39.14 -32.39
C SER A 10 50.70 -38.36 -32.61
N VAL A 11 49.62 -39.10 -32.93
CA VAL A 11 48.29 -38.52 -33.10
C VAL A 11 47.72 -38.17 -31.73
N VAL A 12 47.90 -39.03 -30.74
CA VAL A 12 47.49 -38.79 -29.35
C VAL A 12 48.27 -37.63 -28.76
N ASP A 13 49.57 -37.56 -28.95
CA ASP A 13 50.41 -36.44 -28.51
C ASP A 13 50.02 -35.13 -29.20
N GLY A 14 49.65 -35.21 -30.49
CA GLY A 14 49.13 -34.04 -31.23
C GLY A 14 47.82 -33.49 -30.63
N TYR A 15 46.89 -34.38 -30.30
CA TYR A 15 45.66 -33.96 -29.59
C TYR A 15 45.91 -33.40 -28.19
N ALA A 16 46.82 -34.01 -27.44
CA ALA A 16 47.20 -33.49 -26.13
C ALA A 16 47.81 -32.09 -26.23
N ALA A 17 48.72 -31.86 -27.18
CA ALA A 17 49.32 -30.56 -27.43
C ALA A 17 48.26 -29.50 -27.87
N GLU A 18 47.31 -29.91 -28.71
CA GLU A 18 46.20 -29.03 -29.13
C GLU A 18 45.29 -28.66 -27.97
N ILE A 19 44.99 -29.61 -27.09
CA ILE A 19 44.19 -29.35 -25.87
C ILE A 19 44.91 -28.38 -24.96
N VAL A 20 46.20 -28.59 -24.70
CA VAL A 20 47.03 -27.71 -23.89
C VAL A 20 47.04 -26.29 -24.49
N ALA A 21 47.34 -26.16 -25.79
CA ALA A 21 47.35 -24.86 -26.46
C ALA A 21 46.02 -24.13 -26.43
N LYS A 22 44.90 -24.87 -26.61
CA LYS A 22 43.55 -24.29 -26.48
C LYS A 22 43.21 -23.91 -25.02
N THR A 23 43.68 -24.68 -24.07
CA THR A 23 43.45 -24.37 -22.63
C THR A 23 44.25 -23.14 -22.18
N GLU A 24 45.51 -23.03 -22.68
CA GLU A 24 46.37 -21.88 -22.42
C GLU A 24 45.85 -20.60 -23.11
N ALA A 25 45.11 -20.75 -24.21
CA ALA A 25 44.49 -19.64 -24.94
C ALA A 25 43.13 -19.21 -24.33
N LEU A 26 42.61 -19.93 -23.32
CA LEU A 26 41.41 -19.51 -22.64
C LEU A 26 41.67 -18.27 -21.81
N VAL A 27 41.06 -17.16 -22.21
CA VAL A 27 41.04 -15.91 -21.43
C VAL A 27 39.81 -15.88 -20.58
N GLU A 28 39.97 -15.67 -19.29
CA GLU A 28 38.83 -15.51 -18.39
C GLU A 28 38.03 -14.29 -18.82
N LYS A 29 36.67 -14.44 -18.86
CA LYS A 29 35.80 -13.30 -19.13
C LYS A 29 35.99 -12.24 -18.03
N PRO A 30 36.12 -10.94 -18.34
CA PRO A 30 36.30 -9.90 -17.36
C PRO A 30 35.10 -9.78 -16.42
N SER A 31 35.33 -9.33 -15.17
CA SER A 31 34.30 -8.93 -14.26
C SER A 31 33.46 -7.78 -14.82
N ASP A 32 32.17 -7.78 -14.52
CA ASP A 32 31.20 -6.80 -15.03
C ASP A 32 30.88 -5.75 -13.97
N PHE A 33 31.33 -4.53 -14.18
CA PHE A 33 31.08 -3.37 -13.32
C PHE A 33 29.91 -2.49 -13.81
N SER A 34 29.26 -2.85 -14.91
CA SER A 34 28.26 -2.01 -15.58
C SER A 34 27.10 -1.59 -14.66
N LYS A 35 26.68 -2.45 -13.74
CA LYS A 35 25.62 -2.12 -12.75
C LYS A 35 26.06 -1.05 -11.76
N ILE A 36 27.30 -1.11 -11.29
CA ILE A 36 27.85 -0.12 -10.35
C ILE A 36 27.98 1.23 -11.05
N ASP A 37 28.53 1.23 -12.28
CA ASP A 37 28.74 2.45 -13.07
C ASP A 37 27.40 3.12 -13.42
N ALA A 38 26.40 2.32 -13.78
CA ALA A 38 25.07 2.81 -14.06
C ALA A 38 24.39 3.42 -12.80
N LEU A 39 24.53 2.76 -11.66
CA LEU A 39 23.96 3.25 -10.40
C LEU A 39 24.66 4.53 -9.93
N TYR A 40 26.00 4.59 -10.01
CA TYR A 40 26.76 5.81 -9.69
C TYR A 40 26.35 6.97 -10.59
N THR A 41 26.21 6.72 -11.90
CA THR A 41 25.76 7.72 -12.87
C THR A 41 24.35 8.21 -12.55
N GLU A 42 23.44 7.31 -12.17
CA GLU A 42 22.07 7.66 -11.74
C GLU A 42 22.10 8.63 -10.56
N ILE A 43 22.86 8.27 -9.49
CA ILE A 43 22.93 9.07 -8.25
C ILE A 43 23.59 10.43 -8.50
N SER A 44 24.63 10.48 -9.34
CA SER A 44 25.32 11.72 -9.70
C SER A 44 24.46 12.72 -10.46
N ASN A 45 23.36 12.25 -11.06
CA ASN A 45 22.37 13.09 -11.74
C ASN A 45 21.21 13.51 -10.85
N TYR A 46 21.18 13.15 -9.56
CA TYR A 46 20.15 13.61 -8.64
C TYR A 46 20.28 15.12 -8.39
N ASP A 47 19.15 15.79 -8.24
CA ASP A 47 19.13 17.19 -7.82
C ASP A 47 19.41 17.28 -6.30
N PRO A 48 20.58 17.81 -5.87
CA PRO A 48 20.92 17.93 -4.46
C PRO A 48 19.90 18.70 -3.63
N SER A 49 19.20 19.66 -4.27
CA SER A 49 18.21 20.50 -3.58
C SER A 49 17.02 19.72 -3.03
N LEU A 50 16.77 18.51 -3.55
CA LEU A 50 15.68 17.63 -3.12
C LEU A 50 15.98 16.83 -1.86
N TYR A 51 17.23 16.81 -1.39
CA TYR A 51 17.65 15.99 -0.26
C TYR A 51 18.10 16.85 0.93
N THR A 52 17.94 16.34 2.15
CA THR A 52 18.37 17.02 3.38
C THR A 52 19.85 16.79 3.70
N ASN A 53 20.41 15.67 3.25
CA ASN A 53 21.74 15.18 3.57
C ASN A 53 22.55 14.81 2.31
N TYR A 54 22.25 15.42 1.15
CA TYR A 54 22.88 15.05 -0.12
C TYR A 54 24.41 15.19 -0.06
N ASP A 55 24.91 16.36 0.36
CA ASP A 55 26.33 16.64 0.34
C ASP A 55 27.11 15.69 1.25
N GLU A 56 26.59 15.39 2.44
CA GLU A 56 27.20 14.44 3.36
C GLU A 56 27.24 13.03 2.77
N ILE A 57 26.10 12.53 2.29
CA ILE A 57 26.03 11.15 1.80
C ILE A 57 26.73 11.01 0.45
N TYR A 58 26.55 11.98 -0.46
CA TYR A 58 27.15 11.90 -1.79
C TYR A 58 28.67 12.01 -1.73
N TYR A 59 29.23 13.07 -1.11
CA TYR A 59 30.67 13.29 -1.16
C TYR A 59 31.45 12.39 -0.19
N VAL A 60 30.93 12.10 1.01
CA VAL A 60 31.67 11.31 2.01
C VAL A 60 31.55 9.81 1.77
N TYR A 61 30.38 9.34 1.31
CA TYR A 61 30.14 7.89 1.18
C TYR A 61 30.12 7.45 -0.29
N ILE A 62 29.38 8.11 -1.18
CA ILE A 62 29.15 7.63 -2.55
C ILE A 62 30.33 7.97 -3.46
N PHE A 63 30.74 9.23 -3.48
CA PHE A 63 31.82 9.70 -4.36
C PHE A 63 33.15 9.07 -3.98
N ASP A 64 33.57 9.18 -2.70
CA ASP A 64 34.82 8.59 -2.24
C ASP A 64 34.86 7.07 -2.41
N PHE A 65 33.74 6.38 -2.15
CA PHE A 65 33.63 4.94 -2.38
C PHE A 65 33.82 4.58 -3.85
N TYR A 66 33.19 5.32 -4.77
CA TYR A 66 33.29 5.02 -6.20
C TYR A 66 34.69 5.36 -6.75
N GLU A 67 35.21 6.54 -6.43
CA GLU A 67 36.50 7.00 -6.96
C GLU A 67 37.71 6.26 -6.37
N VAL A 68 37.57 5.67 -5.19
CA VAL A 68 38.66 4.95 -4.54
C VAL A 68 38.42 3.44 -4.54
N GLU A 69 37.41 2.96 -3.81
CA GLU A 69 37.23 1.51 -3.61
C GLU A 69 36.80 0.79 -4.91
N VAL A 70 35.88 1.39 -5.69
CA VAL A 70 35.45 0.79 -6.96
C VAL A 70 36.54 0.90 -8.03
N ALA A 71 37.28 2.00 -8.07
CA ALA A 71 38.42 2.16 -8.98
C ALA A 71 39.53 1.13 -8.69
N ASP A 72 39.88 0.95 -7.42
CA ASP A 72 40.84 -0.09 -7.01
C ASP A 72 40.33 -1.50 -7.34
N ALA A 73 39.05 -1.75 -7.13
CA ALA A 73 38.42 -3.01 -7.48
C ALA A 73 38.45 -3.32 -8.99
N LYS A 74 38.24 -2.30 -9.84
CA LYS A 74 38.37 -2.46 -11.31
C LYS A 74 39.77 -2.87 -11.75
N ALA A 75 40.79 -2.40 -11.03
CA ALA A 75 42.16 -2.82 -11.27
C ALA A 75 42.49 -4.22 -10.74
N LYS A 76 41.83 -4.63 -9.67
CA LYS A 76 42.08 -5.88 -8.93
C LYS A 76 41.25 -7.06 -9.45
N TYR A 77 39.96 -6.86 -9.70
CA TYR A 77 38.99 -7.91 -10.07
C TYR A 77 38.82 -7.96 -11.60
N THR A 78 39.76 -8.63 -12.25
CA THR A 78 39.84 -8.66 -13.74
C THR A 78 39.13 -9.86 -14.36
N GLY A 79 38.76 -10.89 -13.59
CA GLY A 79 38.14 -12.13 -14.05
C GLY A 79 36.74 -12.35 -13.49
N ILE A 80 35.89 -13.04 -14.27
CA ILE A 80 34.49 -13.34 -13.89
C ILE A 80 34.39 -14.18 -12.62
N SER A 81 35.41 -14.97 -12.29
CA SER A 81 35.49 -15.70 -11.02
C SER A 81 35.41 -14.80 -9.79
N GLN A 82 35.71 -13.52 -9.96
CA GLN A 82 35.70 -12.49 -8.91
C GLN A 82 34.41 -11.63 -8.92
N GLN A 83 33.41 -11.98 -9.78
CA GLN A 83 32.16 -11.22 -9.90
C GLN A 83 31.43 -11.07 -8.56
N GLY A 84 31.49 -12.08 -7.68
CA GLY A 84 30.87 -11.99 -6.36
C GLY A 84 31.42 -10.88 -5.46
N GLU A 85 32.69 -10.46 -5.65
CA GLU A 85 33.25 -9.32 -4.94
C GLU A 85 32.75 -7.99 -5.55
N VAL A 86 32.58 -7.95 -6.87
CA VAL A 86 31.99 -6.80 -7.56
C VAL A 86 30.53 -6.62 -7.17
N ASP A 87 29.77 -7.70 -7.04
CA ASP A 87 28.37 -7.64 -6.61
C ASP A 87 28.21 -7.09 -5.17
N LYS A 88 29.15 -7.40 -4.27
CA LYS A 88 29.18 -6.80 -2.92
C LYS A 88 29.38 -5.29 -2.94
N LEU A 89 30.24 -4.79 -3.85
CA LEU A 89 30.43 -3.35 -4.02
C LEU A 89 29.15 -2.67 -4.55
N TYR A 90 28.42 -3.33 -5.44
CA TYR A 90 27.13 -2.84 -5.89
C TYR A 90 26.12 -2.74 -4.74
N GLU A 91 26.00 -3.79 -3.91
CA GLU A 91 25.13 -3.78 -2.73
C GLU A 91 25.49 -2.65 -1.75
N LYS A 92 26.78 -2.40 -1.53
CA LYS A 92 27.27 -1.31 -0.68
C LYS A 92 26.88 0.07 -1.25
N LEU A 93 26.98 0.27 -2.56
CA LEU A 93 26.55 1.51 -3.21
C LEU A 93 25.04 1.71 -3.12
N VAL A 94 24.25 0.64 -3.23
CA VAL A 94 22.79 0.67 -2.99
C VAL A 94 22.48 1.08 -1.54
N GLU A 95 23.22 0.55 -0.56
CA GLU A 95 23.08 0.95 0.84
C GLU A 95 23.31 2.45 1.03
N TYR A 96 24.39 3.00 0.50
CA TYR A 96 24.67 4.43 0.55
C TYR A 96 23.61 5.29 -0.15
N LYS A 97 23.12 4.88 -1.32
CA LYS A 97 21.98 5.53 -1.98
C LYS A 97 20.76 5.61 -1.06
N ASN A 98 20.46 4.54 -0.33
CA ASN A 98 19.30 4.46 0.56
C ASN A 98 19.47 5.33 1.83
N MET A 99 20.65 5.85 2.12
CA MET A 99 20.89 6.83 3.19
C MET A 99 20.46 8.25 2.81
N LEU A 100 20.23 8.52 1.51
CA LEU A 100 19.75 9.82 1.03
C LEU A 100 18.32 10.07 1.52
N ILE A 101 18.10 11.21 2.19
CA ILE A 101 16.80 11.60 2.74
C ILE A 101 16.21 12.73 1.92
N LEU A 102 15.12 12.47 1.19
CA LEU A 102 14.39 13.51 0.47
C LEU A 102 13.87 14.59 1.44
N LYS A 103 14.05 15.85 1.08
CA LYS A 103 13.36 16.96 1.74
C LYS A 103 11.85 16.80 1.47
N ASP A 104 11.05 16.97 2.52
CA ASP A 104 9.60 16.92 2.40
C ASP A 104 9.08 15.68 1.66
N GLN A 105 9.39 14.48 2.16
CA GLN A 105 8.57 13.32 1.79
C GLN A 105 7.15 13.58 2.29
N LYS A 106 6.36 14.29 1.47
CA LYS A 106 4.94 14.46 1.72
C LYS A 106 4.32 13.08 1.68
N VAL A 107 3.93 12.57 2.84
CA VAL A 107 3.19 11.32 2.93
C VAL A 107 1.71 11.66 2.90
N ALA A 108 0.99 11.01 2.01
CA ALA A 108 -0.46 11.09 2.02
C ALA A 108 -1.01 10.27 3.19
N LYS A 109 -1.67 10.96 4.14
CA LYS A 109 -2.17 10.34 5.37
C LYS A 109 -3.67 10.55 5.51
N PHE A 110 -4.39 9.46 5.74
CA PHE A 110 -5.81 9.46 6.07
C PHE A 110 -6.09 8.48 7.20
N GLU A 111 -6.54 9.00 8.33
CA GLU A 111 -6.84 8.21 9.52
C GLU A 111 -8.21 8.59 10.09
N LEU A 112 -8.86 7.64 10.75
CA LEU A 112 -10.10 7.86 11.49
C LEU A 112 -9.80 8.22 12.94
N THR A 113 -10.61 9.13 13.50
CA THR A 113 -10.51 9.59 14.90
C THR A 113 -11.89 9.68 15.55
N ASN A 114 -11.95 10.12 16.80
CA ASN A 114 -13.18 10.34 17.57
C ASN A 114 -14.16 9.15 17.57
N GLY A 115 -13.59 7.93 17.64
CA GLY A 115 -14.36 6.70 17.73
C GLY A 115 -14.85 6.14 16.39
N ALA A 116 -14.62 6.84 15.28
CA ALA A 116 -14.83 6.24 13.96
C ALA A 116 -13.88 5.07 13.73
N LYS A 117 -14.37 4.02 13.08
CA LYS A 117 -13.63 2.78 12.79
C LYS A 117 -13.96 2.24 11.42
N TYR A 118 -13.05 1.44 10.88
CA TYR A 118 -13.32 0.63 9.70
C TYR A 118 -14.03 -0.67 10.07
N LYS A 119 -15.00 -1.06 9.24
CA LYS A 119 -15.68 -2.35 9.29
C LYS A 119 -15.77 -2.90 7.88
N THR A 120 -15.18 -4.05 7.61
CA THR A 120 -15.28 -4.71 6.29
C THR A 120 -16.39 -5.75 6.29
N SER A 121 -17.23 -5.72 5.26
CA SER A 121 -18.28 -6.71 5.04
C SER A 121 -18.58 -6.83 3.55
N GLY A 122 -18.62 -8.06 3.03
CA GLY A 122 -18.91 -8.33 1.61
C GLY A 122 -17.96 -7.64 0.64
N GLY A 123 -16.68 -7.49 0.99
CA GLY A 123 -15.67 -6.81 0.15
C GLY A 123 -15.74 -5.27 0.17
N VAL A 124 -16.66 -4.69 0.93
CA VAL A 124 -16.80 -3.24 1.10
C VAL A 124 -16.26 -2.82 2.46
N THR A 125 -15.48 -1.75 2.51
CA THR A 125 -15.01 -1.15 3.77
C THR A 125 -15.93 0.01 4.16
N TYR A 126 -16.55 -0.11 5.31
CA TYR A 126 -17.45 0.88 5.89
C TYR A 126 -16.74 1.71 6.95
N ILE A 127 -17.13 2.99 7.08
CA ILE A 127 -16.79 3.84 8.22
C ILE A 127 -17.99 3.83 9.18
N VAL A 128 -17.77 3.36 10.38
CA VAL A 128 -18.76 3.27 11.47
C VAL A 128 -18.34 4.13 12.68
N GLY A 129 -19.19 4.25 13.70
CA GLY A 129 -18.89 5.04 14.90
C GLY A 129 -19.19 6.53 14.74
N LEU A 130 -19.94 6.88 13.71
CA LEU A 130 -20.32 8.26 13.41
C LEU A 130 -21.66 8.62 14.08
N ARG A 131 -21.79 9.84 14.62
CA ARG A 131 -23.09 10.33 15.08
C ARG A 131 -23.97 10.70 13.89
N THR A 132 -25.26 10.81 14.13
CA THR A 132 -26.24 11.33 13.15
C THR A 132 -26.09 12.84 12.93
N GLY A 133 -26.65 13.34 11.81
CA GLY A 133 -26.74 14.77 11.51
C GLY A 133 -25.44 15.45 11.12
N LEU A 134 -24.42 14.70 10.66
CA LEU A 134 -23.14 15.25 10.22
C LEU A 134 -23.25 15.91 8.84
N SER A 135 -22.76 17.14 8.72
CA SER A 135 -22.42 17.73 7.43
C SER A 135 -21.07 17.19 6.94
N ASP A 136 -20.73 17.42 5.65
CA ASP A 136 -19.43 17.02 5.08
C ASP A 136 -18.27 17.67 5.86
N ALA A 137 -18.40 18.95 6.20
CA ALA A 137 -17.38 19.66 6.98
C ALA A 137 -17.25 19.09 8.40
N ALA A 138 -18.37 18.80 9.07
CA ALA A 138 -18.36 18.23 10.40
C ALA A 138 -17.77 16.82 10.43
N LEU A 139 -18.01 16.01 9.38
CA LEU A 139 -17.39 14.70 9.25
C LEU A 139 -15.87 14.83 9.03
N LYS A 140 -15.45 15.64 8.07
CA LYS A 140 -14.02 15.85 7.77
C LYS A 140 -13.25 16.36 8.98
N ASN A 141 -13.75 17.43 9.62
CA ASN A 141 -13.03 18.08 10.70
C ASN A 141 -13.12 17.32 12.04
N GLY A 142 -14.19 16.54 12.24
CA GLY A 142 -14.43 15.84 13.49
C GLY A 142 -13.93 14.39 13.52
N TYR A 143 -13.80 13.74 12.38
CA TYR A 143 -13.56 12.29 12.33
C TYR A 143 -12.40 11.86 11.46
N PHE A 144 -11.80 12.76 10.68
CA PHE A 144 -10.70 12.46 9.77
C PHE A 144 -9.45 13.26 10.13
N VAL A 145 -8.32 12.59 10.21
CA VAL A 145 -6.99 13.20 10.17
C VAL A 145 -6.51 13.12 8.73
N MET A 146 -6.25 14.27 8.13
CA MET A 146 -5.97 14.40 6.71
C MET A 146 -4.68 15.18 6.49
N GLU A 147 -3.72 14.59 5.80
CA GLU A 147 -2.48 15.24 5.40
C GLU A 147 -2.17 14.85 3.96
N ASN A 148 -1.92 15.84 3.12
CA ASN A 148 -1.66 15.64 1.68
C ASN A 148 -2.70 14.75 0.97
N VAL A 149 -3.97 14.88 1.36
CA VAL A 149 -5.09 14.16 0.75
C VAL A 149 -6.26 15.08 0.44
N THR A 150 -6.98 14.73 -0.61
CA THR A 150 -8.30 15.30 -0.92
C THR A 150 -9.36 14.26 -0.58
N VAL A 151 -10.37 14.64 0.21
CA VAL A 151 -11.50 13.80 0.57
C VAL A 151 -12.77 14.31 -0.11
N THR A 152 -13.36 13.47 -0.95
CA THR A 152 -14.64 13.72 -1.63
C THR A 152 -15.73 12.88 -0.96
N ILE A 153 -16.84 13.50 -0.59
CA ILE A 153 -18.00 12.83 -0.01
C ILE A 153 -19.17 12.96 -0.97
N LYS A 154 -19.74 11.83 -1.39
CA LYS A 154 -20.98 11.79 -2.16
C LYS A 154 -22.08 11.24 -1.25
N LYS A 155 -23.05 12.09 -0.88
CA LYS A 155 -24.15 11.72 0.00
C LYS A 155 -25.11 10.73 -0.67
N ALA A 156 -25.65 9.81 0.11
CA ALA A 156 -26.66 8.87 -0.33
C ALA A 156 -28.02 9.57 -0.53
N LEU A 157 -28.42 10.37 0.47
CA LEU A 157 -29.67 11.10 0.46
C LEU A 157 -29.57 12.36 1.35
N GLY A 158 -30.32 13.40 1.01
CA GLY A 158 -30.50 14.56 1.88
C GLY A 158 -29.28 15.48 2.02
N ARG A 159 -29.28 16.27 3.12
CA ARG A 159 -28.26 17.30 3.43
C ARG A 159 -27.15 16.77 4.33
N SER A 160 -27.44 15.78 5.15
CA SER A 160 -26.48 15.17 6.05
C SER A 160 -25.80 13.94 5.45
N VAL A 161 -24.66 13.56 6.01
CA VAL A 161 -23.99 12.32 5.67
C VAL A 161 -24.72 11.17 6.34
N GLY A 162 -25.18 10.20 5.57
CA GLY A 162 -25.93 9.05 6.05
C GLY A 162 -25.42 7.72 5.46
N THR A 163 -26.07 6.64 5.84
CA THR A 163 -25.76 5.29 5.37
C THR A 163 -25.79 5.20 3.86
N GLY A 164 -24.76 4.63 3.26
CA GLY A 164 -24.60 4.52 1.80
C GLY A 164 -23.92 5.73 1.16
N SER A 165 -23.62 6.80 1.90
CA SER A 165 -22.75 7.86 1.41
C SER A 165 -21.36 7.30 1.17
N THR A 166 -20.68 7.75 0.09
CA THR A 166 -19.33 7.28 -0.25
C THR A 166 -18.29 8.34 0.09
N VAL A 167 -17.13 7.88 0.53
CA VAL A 167 -15.94 8.69 0.83
C VAL A 167 -14.82 8.21 -0.07
N THR A 168 -14.33 9.06 -0.95
CA THR A 168 -13.17 8.79 -1.79
C THR A 168 -12.01 9.66 -1.32
N VAL A 169 -10.88 9.03 -1.04
CA VAL A 169 -9.64 9.68 -0.57
C VAL A 169 -8.58 9.57 -1.65
N LYS A 170 -8.05 10.71 -2.09
CA LYS A 170 -6.97 10.77 -3.08
C LYS A 170 -5.77 11.52 -2.52
N SER A 171 -4.59 11.03 -2.84
CA SER A 171 -3.33 11.73 -2.59
C SER A 171 -3.27 13.01 -3.41
N THR A 172 -2.85 14.12 -2.79
CA THR A 172 -2.54 15.38 -3.50
C THR A 172 -1.13 15.40 -4.06
N ILE A 173 -0.32 14.39 -3.74
CA ILE A 173 1.07 14.29 -4.18
C ILE A 173 1.13 13.76 -5.61
N ASP A 174 0.42 12.66 -5.86
CA ASP A 174 0.46 11.92 -7.13
C ASP A 174 -0.92 11.65 -7.75
N GLY A 175 -2.01 12.09 -7.09
CA GLY A 175 -3.38 11.88 -7.55
C GLY A 175 -3.92 10.47 -7.35
N SER A 176 -3.14 9.55 -6.77
CA SER A 176 -3.57 8.15 -6.55
C SER A 176 -4.75 8.06 -5.58
N THR A 177 -5.59 7.04 -5.76
CA THR A 177 -6.67 6.75 -4.81
C THR A 177 -6.11 5.95 -3.65
N ILE A 178 -6.18 6.54 -2.43
CA ILE A 178 -5.73 5.91 -1.19
C ILE A 178 -6.80 4.97 -0.65
N GLY A 179 -8.07 5.33 -0.79
CA GLY A 179 -9.16 4.48 -0.33
C GLY A 179 -10.53 4.97 -0.76
N GLU A 180 -11.46 4.00 -0.79
CA GLU A 180 -12.88 4.23 -1.02
C GLU A 180 -13.66 3.54 0.09
N TYR A 181 -14.57 4.29 0.70
CA TYR A 181 -15.31 3.84 1.88
C TYR A 181 -16.78 4.16 1.72
N VAL A 182 -17.62 3.39 2.41
CA VAL A 182 -19.05 3.63 2.52
C VAL A 182 -19.39 4.00 3.96
N ILE A 183 -20.16 5.04 4.17
CA ILE A 183 -20.64 5.42 5.50
C ILE A 183 -21.72 4.45 5.95
N LEU A 184 -21.63 4.02 7.20
CA LEU A 184 -22.63 3.19 7.87
C LEU A 184 -22.97 3.82 9.21
N ILE A 185 -24.22 4.30 9.33
CA ILE A 185 -24.83 4.78 10.58
C ILE A 185 -25.91 3.78 10.94
N TYR A 186 -25.72 3.09 12.04
CA TYR A 186 -26.69 2.09 12.48
C TYR A 186 -28.02 2.75 12.85
N GLY A 187 -29.12 2.20 12.33
CA GLY A 187 -30.47 2.75 12.45
C GLY A 187 -30.90 3.71 11.34
N ASP A 188 -29.95 4.28 10.58
CA ASP A 188 -30.24 5.11 9.41
C ASP A 188 -30.30 4.21 8.15
N LEU A 189 -31.48 3.80 7.77
CA LEU A 189 -31.71 2.91 6.64
C LEU A 189 -31.93 3.67 5.33
N ASN A 190 -32.54 4.86 5.39
CA ASN A 190 -32.84 5.65 4.20
C ASN A 190 -31.61 6.47 3.72
N GLY A 191 -30.57 6.62 4.56
CA GLY A 191 -29.32 7.30 4.20
C GLY A 191 -29.39 8.83 4.30
N ASP A 192 -30.37 9.39 5.00
CA ASP A 192 -30.49 10.84 5.19
C ASP A 192 -29.67 11.39 6.37
N GLY A 193 -29.03 10.49 7.13
CA GLY A 193 -28.18 10.81 8.29
C GLY A 193 -28.96 11.04 9.59
N ALA A 194 -30.23 10.72 9.64
CA ALA A 194 -31.06 10.75 10.83
C ALA A 194 -31.64 9.36 11.13
N ILE A 195 -32.11 9.13 12.37
CA ILE A 195 -32.81 7.91 12.75
C ILE A 195 -34.24 8.31 13.09
N THR A 196 -35.18 7.95 12.23
CA THR A 196 -36.56 8.43 12.24
C THR A 196 -37.56 7.31 11.94
N MET A 197 -38.83 7.63 12.02
CA MET A 197 -39.91 6.71 11.61
C MET A 197 -39.84 6.27 10.15
N LEU A 198 -39.14 7.05 9.29
CA LEU A 198 -38.94 6.66 7.88
C LEU A 198 -38.08 5.40 7.79
N ASP A 199 -37.07 5.26 8.65
CA ASP A 199 -36.19 4.09 8.69
C ASP A 199 -36.94 2.85 9.17
N SER A 200 -37.76 3.00 10.25
CA SER A 200 -38.62 1.92 10.73
C SER A 200 -39.65 1.48 9.69
N THR A 201 -40.20 2.44 8.92
CA THR A 201 -41.12 2.13 7.81
C THR A 201 -40.39 1.36 6.70
N LEU A 202 -39.18 1.76 6.36
CA LEU A 202 -38.35 1.09 5.36
C LEU A 202 -38.03 -0.35 5.82
N LEU A 203 -37.62 -0.52 7.07
CA LEU A 203 -37.36 -1.84 7.65
C LEU A 203 -38.63 -2.71 7.64
N SER A 204 -39.76 -2.19 8.08
CA SER A 204 -41.04 -2.89 8.09
C SER A 204 -41.46 -3.32 6.69
N SER A 205 -41.24 -2.48 5.67
CA SER A 205 -41.54 -2.79 4.27
C SER A 205 -40.63 -3.92 3.75
N SER A 206 -39.38 -3.94 4.17
CA SER A 206 -38.45 -5.03 3.84
C SER A 206 -38.85 -6.35 4.52
N LEU A 207 -39.26 -6.31 5.77
CA LEU A 207 -39.71 -7.52 6.49
C LEU A 207 -40.98 -8.13 5.85
N LYS A 208 -41.85 -7.28 5.30
CA LYS A 208 -43.01 -7.71 4.51
C LYS A 208 -42.65 -8.13 3.06
N LYS A 209 -41.37 -8.15 2.72
CA LYS A 209 -40.83 -8.45 1.38
C LYS A 209 -41.35 -7.52 0.26
N ALA A 210 -41.82 -6.32 0.62
CA ALA A 210 -42.23 -5.30 -0.33
C ALA A 210 -41.04 -4.61 -1.01
N ILE A 211 -39.91 -4.56 -0.34
CA ILE A 211 -38.63 -4.01 -0.85
C ILE A 211 -37.47 -4.91 -0.45
N THR A 212 -36.35 -4.76 -1.17
CA THR A 212 -35.08 -5.41 -0.83
C THR A 212 -34.08 -4.38 -0.32
N LEU A 213 -33.52 -4.59 0.87
CA LEU A 213 -32.47 -3.73 1.42
C LEU A 213 -31.14 -3.99 0.70
N THR A 214 -30.40 -2.91 0.45
CA THR A 214 -28.98 -2.98 0.02
C THR A 214 -28.11 -3.60 1.13
N PRO A 215 -26.87 -4.03 0.81
CA PRO A 215 -25.96 -4.53 1.83
C PRO A 215 -25.70 -3.54 2.99
N ALA A 216 -25.51 -2.25 2.68
CA ALA A 216 -25.35 -1.22 3.70
C ALA A 216 -26.58 -1.07 4.60
N GLN A 217 -27.78 -1.05 4.00
CA GLN A 217 -29.04 -0.97 4.75
C GLN A 217 -29.27 -2.19 5.63
N LYS A 218 -28.91 -3.39 5.19
CA LYS A 218 -28.99 -4.61 6.01
C LYS A 218 -28.06 -4.52 7.23
N LEU A 219 -26.86 -3.99 7.04
CA LEU A 219 -25.95 -3.77 8.16
C LEU A 219 -26.47 -2.71 9.11
N ALA A 220 -27.02 -1.59 8.59
CA ALA A 220 -27.62 -0.52 9.39
C ALA A 220 -28.83 -0.99 10.19
N ALA A 221 -29.57 -1.94 9.66
CA ALA A 221 -30.81 -2.48 10.26
C ALA A 221 -30.56 -3.50 11.37
N ASN A 222 -29.42 -4.19 11.40
CA ASN A 222 -29.14 -5.24 12.37
C ASN A 222 -28.67 -4.62 13.71
N LEU A 223 -29.61 -4.40 14.61
CA LEU A 223 -29.41 -3.67 15.85
C LEU A 223 -29.24 -4.57 17.10
N ASN A 224 -29.42 -5.88 16.97
CA ASN A 224 -29.07 -6.85 18.01
C ASN A 224 -27.71 -7.53 17.77
N GLY A 225 -27.15 -7.38 16.56
CA GLY A 225 -25.87 -7.94 16.17
C GLY A 225 -25.90 -9.46 15.93
N ASP A 226 -27.07 -10.04 15.69
CA ASP A 226 -27.21 -11.43 15.27
C ASP A 226 -26.99 -11.61 13.76
N ARG A 227 -27.33 -12.80 13.22
CA ARG A 227 -27.16 -13.08 11.79
C ARG A 227 -28.25 -12.49 10.91
N TYR A 228 -29.40 -12.12 11.46
CA TYR A 228 -30.64 -11.88 10.72
C TYR A 228 -31.20 -10.49 10.98
N VAL A 229 -31.72 -9.85 9.95
CA VAL A 229 -32.56 -8.66 10.09
C VAL A 229 -34.02 -9.12 10.18
N ASN A 230 -34.66 -8.86 11.31
CA ASN A 230 -35.99 -9.37 11.61
C ASN A 230 -36.84 -8.38 12.47
N VAL A 231 -37.96 -8.85 12.99
CA VAL A 231 -38.90 -8.02 13.80
C VAL A 231 -38.25 -7.51 15.10
N VAL A 232 -37.26 -8.23 15.66
CA VAL A 232 -36.56 -7.79 16.89
C VAL A 232 -35.77 -6.51 16.59
N ASP A 233 -35.08 -6.42 15.46
CA ASP A 233 -34.37 -5.21 15.06
C ASP A 233 -35.31 -4.02 14.85
N ASN A 234 -36.49 -4.28 14.25
CA ASN A 234 -37.49 -3.23 14.08
C ASN A 234 -38.05 -2.73 15.45
N THR A 235 -38.21 -3.62 16.43
CA THR A 235 -38.59 -3.25 17.78
C THR A 235 -37.49 -2.40 18.45
N LEU A 236 -36.22 -2.81 18.31
CA LEU A 236 -35.08 -2.04 18.83
C LEU A 236 -34.99 -0.66 18.16
N LEU A 237 -35.18 -0.60 16.83
CA LEU A 237 -35.20 0.66 16.11
C LEU A 237 -36.30 1.61 16.60
N ASN A 238 -37.50 1.10 16.84
CA ASN A 238 -38.61 1.89 17.38
C ASN A 238 -38.32 2.37 18.81
N ASN A 239 -37.66 1.55 19.64
CA ASN A 239 -37.25 1.98 20.98
C ASN A 239 -36.22 3.14 20.90
N VAL A 240 -35.30 3.09 19.95
CA VAL A 240 -34.35 4.19 19.70
C VAL A 240 -35.05 5.45 19.23
N ILE A 241 -35.99 5.34 18.29
CA ILE A 241 -36.80 6.46 17.79
C ILE A 241 -37.61 7.10 18.95
N ASN A 242 -38.16 6.27 19.79
CA ASN A 242 -38.93 6.71 20.97
C ASN A 242 -38.03 7.17 22.16
N LYS A 243 -36.69 7.15 21.97
CA LYS A 243 -35.69 7.53 22.99
C LYS A 243 -35.74 6.67 24.28
N THR A 244 -36.21 5.44 24.19
CA THR A 244 -36.19 4.45 25.28
C THR A 244 -34.97 3.51 25.16
N ALA A 245 -34.19 3.60 24.10
CA ALA A 245 -32.94 2.90 23.87
C ALA A 245 -31.96 3.80 23.10
N ALA A 246 -30.68 3.40 23.05
CA ALA A 246 -29.66 4.06 22.29
C ALA A 246 -28.86 3.05 21.47
N ILE A 247 -28.35 3.47 20.32
CA ILE A 247 -27.48 2.64 19.48
C ILE A 247 -26.02 3.00 19.71
N ASN A 248 -25.22 2.00 20.04
CA ASN A 248 -23.77 2.15 19.97
C ASN A 248 -23.33 2.13 18.51
N GLN A 249 -22.95 3.28 17.97
CA GLN A 249 -22.61 3.43 16.56
C GLN A 249 -21.28 2.73 16.16
N GLN A 250 -20.48 2.26 17.11
CA GLN A 250 -19.28 1.47 16.81
C GLN A 250 -19.59 -0.02 16.62
N THR A 251 -20.56 -0.54 17.34
CA THR A 251 -20.92 -1.96 17.36
C THR A 251 -22.21 -2.26 16.61
N GLY A 252 -23.10 -1.28 16.48
CA GLY A 252 -24.43 -1.41 15.94
C GLY A 252 -25.48 -1.90 16.94
N LYS A 253 -25.10 -2.24 18.17
CA LYS A 253 -26.04 -2.78 19.16
C LYS A 253 -26.85 -1.68 19.81
N ALA A 254 -28.17 -1.90 19.84
CA ALA A 254 -29.11 -1.08 20.59
C ALA A 254 -29.34 -1.67 22.00
N SER A 255 -29.41 -0.82 23.02
CA SER A 255 -29.67 -1.17 24.41
C SER A 255 -30.39 -0.02 25.12
#